data_98cbe5743562aff111ba974213de53fa
#
_entry.id   98cbe5743562aff111ba974213de53fa
#
_cell.length_a   1.000
_cell.length_b   1.000
_cell.length_c   1.000
_cell.angle_alpha   90.00
_cell.angle_beta   90.00
_cell.angle_gamma   90.00
#
_symmetry.space_group_name_H-M   'P 1'
#
loop_
_entity.id
_entity.type
_entity.pdbx_description
1 polymer ?
#
loop_
_entity_poly.entity_id
_entity_poly.type
_entity_poly.pdbx_seq_one_letter_code
_entity_poly.pdbx_strand_id
1 'polypeptide(L)'
;MRLRVRGPQGMTQVDLDDNATWSDLTHAISLKTETPDFDLKYGYPPKPFNTESIDGAMKIVDLPIKLDGEQLIVMPRNLQAQLSSPMSNSHPPPQAVKGLPPRDQVSAPQHQRGDFPDQPLSLQRSKKKAGDVDSDPPEVPVPSLDGVMVLRVMPDDNSCMFRALSSAVLGSALDGMTELRSVVAQTIQSQPDLYTKGMLEKEPTDYCKWIQREDSWGGGIELSILSQHFDIEICSINVQDLRIDKFNEGQPTRCIVVYSGIHYDVCAVTPYAGADPEFDRKVFDIVRTGDEEMDGGALEAARELCKVLQGRHYFTDTHGFEISCGQCGQSGKGQQWAVEHARTTGHGNFTEPDA
;
A
#
# COMPACT_ATOMS: atom_id res chain seq x y z
N MET A 1 19.63 -2.95 23.89
CA MET A 1 19.31 -3.14 22.49
C MET A 1 17.82 -3.38 22.32
N ARG A 2 17.20 -2.76 21.29
CA ARG A 2 15.75 -2.83 21.06
C ARG A 2 15.46 -3.26 19.63
N LEU A 3 14.67 -4.34 19.45
CA LEU A 3 14.37 -4.97 18.17
C LEU A 3 12.86 -4.99 17.94
N ARG A 4 12.45 -4.77 16.70
CA ARG A 4 11.08 -5.03 16.24
C ARG A 4 11.02 -6.42 15.62
N VAL A 5 10.06 -7.22 16.04
CA VAL A 5 9.88 -8.58 15.56
C VAL A 5 8.48 -8.73 15.00
N ARG A 6 8.37 -9.08 13.75
CA ARG A 6 7.09 -9.39 13.08
C ARG A 6 6.92 -10.91 13.09
N GLY A 7 6.00 -11.38 13.91
CA GLY A 7 5.57 -12.79 13.98
C GLY A 7 4.22 -13.01 13.31
N PRO A 8 3.71 -14.26 13.31
CA PRO A 8 2.39 -14.60 12.80
C PRO A 8 1.23 -13.84 13.45
N GLN A 9 1.41 -13.43 14.70
CA GLN A 9 0.41 -12.69 15.48
C GLN A 9 0.57 -11.16 15.40
N GLY A 10 1.46 -10.66 14.53
CA GLY A 10 1.69 -9.24 14.34
C GLY A 10 3.08 -8.75 14.77
N MET A 11 3.19 -7.44 14.96
CA MET A 11 4.43 -6.78 15.38
C MET A 11 4.57 -6.82 16.91
N THR A 12 5.73 -7.26 17.38
CA THR A 12 6.09 -7.19 18.80
C THR A 12 7.46 -6.56 18.98
N GLN A 13 7.73 -6.04 20.16
CA GLN A 13 9.02 -5.48 20.50
C GLN A 13 9.75 -6.42 21.46
N VAL A 14 11.03 -6.67 21.17
CA VAL A 14 11.93 -7.44 22.01
C VAL A 14 13.01 -6.50 22.52
N ASP A 15 13.06 -6.31 23.83
CA ASP A 15 14.10 -5.57 24.51
C ASP A 15 15.11 -6.56 25.12
N LEU A 16 16.38 -6.41 24.81
CA LEU A 16 17.47 -7.27 25.28
C LEU A 16 18.58 -6.48 25.93
N ASP A 17 19.27 -7.11 26.87
CA ASP A 17 20.47 -6.56 27.49
C ASP A 17 21.61 -6.45 26.47
N ASP A 18 22.54 -5.52 26.68
CA ASP A 18 23.68 -5.31 25.76
C ASP A 18 24.66 -6.51 25.72
N ASN A 19 24.59 -7.42 26.70
CA ASN A 19 25.34 -8.65 26.75
C ASN A 19 24.54 -9.88 26.32
N ALA A 20 23.32 -9.73 25.80
CA ALA A 20 22.48 -10.85 25.40
C ALA A 20 23.12 -11.68 24.30
N THR A 21 22.89 -12.98 24.37
CA THR A 21 23.37 -13.97 23.41
C THR A 21 22.35 -14.25 22.32
N TRP A 22 22.78 -14.95 21.27
CA TRP A 22 21.89 -15.42 20.22
C TRP A 22 20.76 -16.32 20.76
N SER A 23 21.09 -17.16 21.76
CA SER A 23 20.10 -18.00 22.44
C SER A 23 19.05 -17.18 23.18
N ASP A 24 19.44 -16.07 23.82
CA ASP A 24 18.52 -15.18 24.53
C ASP A 24 17.56 -14.51 23.54
N LEU A 25 18.06 -14.06 22.37
CA LEU A 25 17.24 -13.46 21.34
C LEU A 25 16.22 -14.45 20.77
N THR A 26 16.66 -15.66 20.38
CA THR A 26 15.76 -16.67 19.80
C THR A 26 14.70 -17.12 20.80
N HIS A 27 15.06 -17.25 22.06
CA HIS A 27 14.13 -17.58 23.14
C HIS A 27 13.10 -16.47 23.37
N ALA A 28 13.56 -15.19 23.40
CA ALA A 28 12.66 -14.05 23.54
C ALA A 28 11.69 -13.89 22.37
N ILE A 29 12.17 -14.14 21.13
CA ILE A 29 11.33 -14.18 19.93
C ILE A 29 10.29 -15.29 20.03
N SER A 30 10.72 -16.52 20.36
CA SER A 30 9.83 -17.67 20.51
C SER A 30 8.70 -17.41 21.51
N LEU A 31 9.01 -16.82 22.65
CA LEU A 31 8.02 -16.47 23.69
C LEU A 31 7.06 -15.39 23.21
N LYS A 32 7.58 -14.35 22.55
CA LYS A 32 6.78 -13.17 22.15
C LYS A 32 5.91 -13.43 20.91
N THR A 33 6.32 -14.36 20.03
CA THR A 33 5.59 -14.67 18.80
C THR A 33 4.82 -16.01 18.92
N GLU A 34 4.91 -16.71 20.07
CA GLU A 34 4.34 -18.04 20.29
C GLU A 34 4.74 -19.07 19.20
N THR A 35 5.92 -18.88 18.63
CA THR A 35 6.43 -19.70 17.53
C THR A 35 7.71 -20.40 18.00
N PRO A 36 7.67 -21.69 18.36
CA PRO A 36 8.82 -22.39 18.92
C PRO A 36 9.89 -22.75 17.90
N ASP A 37 9.50 -22.95 16.63
CA ASP A 37 10.41 -23.32 15.53
C ASP A 37 10.16 -22.39 14.34
N PHE A 38 11.18 -21.59 13.97
CA PHE A 38 11.03 -20.55 12.98
C PHE A 38 12.34 -20.25 12.26
N ASP A 39 12.19 -19.70 11.04
CA ASP A 39 13.24 -19.05 10.31
C ASP A 39 13.12 -17.52 10.47
N LEU A 40 14.25 -16.83 10.36
CA LEU A 40 14.31 -15.37 10.45
C LEU A 40 14.65 -14.77 9.09
N LYS A 41 14.02 -13.63 8.80
CA LYS A 41 14.44 -12.72 7.73
C LYS A 41 14.74 -11.36 8.34
N TYR A 42 15.67 -10.61 7.75
CA TYR A 42 16.08 -9.28 8.18
C TYR A 42 16.31 -8.35 7.01
N GLY A 43 16.33 -7.05 7.29
CA GLY A 43 16.59 -6.03 6.28
C GLY A 43 15.44 -5.82 5.31
N TYR A 44 15.63 -4.89 4.38
CA TYR A 44 14.70 -4.60 3.32
C TYR A 44 15.43 -4.54 1.97
N PRO A 45 15.03 -5.30 0.93
CA PRO A 45 14.03 -6.37 0.99
C PRO A 45 14.42 -7.49 1.96
N PRO A 46 13.43 -8.20 2.56
CA PRO A 46 13.71 -9.22 3.58
C PRO A 46 14.62 -10.32 3.04
N LYS A 47 15.82 -10.44 3.59
CA LYS A 47 16.78 -11.50 3.24
C LYS A 47 16.72 -12.61 4.27
N PRO A 48 16.83 -13.88 3.86
CA PRO A 48 16.94 -14.98 4.81
C PRO A 48 18.12 -14.76 5.75
N PHE A 49 17.87 -14.91 7.03
CA PHE A 49 18.92 -14.87 8.03
C PHE A 49 19.35 -16.31 8.31
N ASN A 50 20.53 -16.69 7.84
CA ASN A 50 21.04 -18.05 8.06
C ASN A 50 21.43 -18.23 9.54
N THR A 51 20.55 -18.87 10.27
CA THR A 51 20.67 -19.13 11.71
C THR A 51 21.44 -20.39 12.03
N GLU A 52 21.64 -21.30 11.05
CA GLU A 52 22.24 -22.62 11.27
C GLU A 52 23.73 -22.57 11.61
N SER A 53 24.41 -21.48 11.25
CA SER A 53 25.85 -21.30 11.48
C SER A 53 26.18 -20.48 12.72
N ILE A 54 25.18 -20.03 13.49
CA ILE A 54 25.40 -19.14 14.63
C ILE A 54 25.41 -19.95 15.93
N ASP A 55 26.52 -19.82 16.68
CA ASP A 55 26.60 -20.41 18.02
C ASP A 55 25.63 -19.69 18.97
N GLY A 56 24.81 -20.46 19.67
CA GLY A 56 23.85 -19.93 20.64
C GLY A 56 24.47 -19.05 21.74
N ALA A 57 25.73 -19.30 22.08
CA ALA A 57 26.49 -18.50 23.05
C ALA A 57 27.11 -17.21 22.47
N MET A 58 27.05 -17.00 21.16
CA MET A 58 27.55 -15.79 20.51
C MET A 58 26.77 -14.56 20.97
N LYS A 59 27.46 -13.50 21.35
CA LYS A 59 26.79 -12.24 21.69
C LYS A 59 26.18 -11.58 20.46
N ILE A 60 25.03 -10.95 20.62
CA ILE A 60 24.32 -10.29 19.51
C ILE A 60 25.16 -9.18 18.89
N VAL A 61 25.98 -8.50 19.70
CA VAL A 61 26.88 -7.43 19.23
C VAL A 61 28.02 -7.93 18.34
N ASP A 62 28.34 -9.22 18.42
CA ASP A 62 29.41 -9.86 17.63
C ASP A 62 28.88 -10.51 16.34
N LEU A 63 27.59 -10.44 16.09
CA LEU A 63 26.97 -10.93 14.86
C LEU A 63 27.47 -10.13 13.64
N PRO A 64 27.58 -10.79 12.46
CA PRO A 64 28.02 -10.12 11.23
C PRO A 64 27.06 -9.04 10.73
N ILE A 65 25.92 -8.90 11.40
CA ILE A 65 24.84 -7.96 11.07
C ILE A 65 24.46 -7.16 12.31
N LYS A 66 24.34 -5.85 12.15
CA LYS A 66 23.81 -5.00 13.23
C LYS A 66 22.31 -5.15 13.30
N LEU A 67 21.80 -5.68 14.41
CA LEU A 67 20.37 -5.91 14.62
C LEU A 67 19.68 -4.76 15.39
N ASP A 68 20.44 -3.85 16.00
CA ASP A 68 19.87 -2.76 16.79
C ASP A 68 19.08 -1.78 15.91
N GLY A 69 17.79 -1.63 16.21
CA GLY A 69 16.84 -0.84 15.40
C GLY A 69 16.27 -1.55 14.17
N GLU A 70 16.76 -2.74 13.84
CA GLU A 70 16.29 -3.53 12.69
C GLU A 70 14.96 -4.24 12.96
N GLN A 71 14.28 -4.56 11.86
CA GLN A 71 13.09 -5.39 11.89
C GLN A 71 13.41 -6.83 11.51
N LEU A 72 13.07 -7.77 12.38
CA LEU A 72 13.12 -9.20 12.12
C LEU A 72 11.74 -9.73 11.75
N ILE A 73 11.69 -10.63 10.76
CA ILE A 73 10.47 -11.33 10.36
C ILE A 73 10.61 -12.80 10.74
N VAL A 74 9.66 -13.31 11.51
CA VAL A 74 9.59 -14.68 11.99
C VAL A 74 8.67 -15.49 11.08
N MET A 75 9.20 -16.56 10.49
CA MET A 75 8.45 -17.48 9.64
C MET A 75 8.40 -18.87 10.29
N PRO A 76 7.21 -19.38 10.68
CA PRO A 76 7.10 -20.73 11.25
C PRO A 76 7.57 -21.80 10.26
N ARG A 77 8.46 -22.72 10.69
CA ARG A 77 8.97 -23.82 9.85
C ARG A 77 7.90 -24.83 9.43
N ASN A 78 6.83 -24.96 10.19
CA ASN A 78 5.73 -25.89 9.86
C ASN A 78 4.99 -25.55 8.54
N LEU A 79 5.12 -24.33 8.04
CA LEU A 79 4.58 -23.96 6.72
C LEU A 79 5.51 -24.39 5.56
N GLN A 80 6.81 -24.54 5.81
CA GLN A 80 7.77 -24.94 4.81
C GLN A 80 7.77 -26.46 4.51
N ALA A 81 7.40 -27.29 5.48
CA ALA A 81 7.31 -28.75 5.30
C ALA A 81 6.16 -29.16 4.35
N GLN A 82 5.16 -28.32 4.12
CA GLN A 82 4.08 -28.55 3.16
C GLN A 82 4.42 -28.08 1.74
N LEU A 83 5.47 -27.25 1.56
CA LEU A 83 5.92 -26.72 0.27
C LEU A 83 7.08 -27.50 -0.35
N SER A 84 7.67 -28.48 0.36
CA SER A 84 8.84 -29.23 -0.08
C SER A 84 8.58 -30.69 -0.48
N SER A 85 7.37 -31.03 -0.92
CA SER A 85 7.15 -32.31 -1.63
C SER A 85 7.49 -32.11 -3.11
N PRO A 86 8.34 -32.98 -3.72
CA PRO A 86 8.70 -32.84 -5.12
C PRO A 86 7.51 -33.20 -5.99
N MET A 87 6.76 -32.23 -6.45
CA MET A 87 5.79 -32.43 -7.52
C MET A 87 6.52 -32.35 -8.86
N SER A 88 6.45 -33.46 -9.58
CA SER A 88 6.88 -33.64 -10.96
C SER A 88 6.42 -32.49 -11.86
N ASN A 89 7.36 -32.01 -12.66
CA ASN A 89 7.16 -31.04 -13.75
C ASN A 89 6.00 -31.42 -14.67
N SER A 90 4.87 -30.77 -14.49
CA SER A 90 3.92 -30.51 -15.56
C SER A 90 3.38 -29.10 -15.32
N HIS A 91 3.98 -28.13 -16.01
CA HIS A 91 3.49 -26.76 -16.05
C HIS A 91 2.11 -26.77 -16.71
N PRO A 92 1.04 -26.38 -16.01
CA PRO A 92 -0.14 -25.91 -16.71
C PRO A 92 0.19 -24.54 -17.34
N PRO A 93 -0.41 -24.20 -18.47
CA PRO A 93 -0.23 -22.88 -19.07
C PRO A 93 -0.64 -21.81 -18.05
N PRO A 94 -0.02 -20.61 -18.09
CA PRO A 94 -0.31 -19.54 -17.14
C PRO A 94 -1.82 -19.27 -17.17
N GLN A 95 -2.47 -19.49 -16.04
CA GLN A 95 -3.86 -19.10 -15.90
C GLN A 95 -3.90 -17.57 -15.98
N ALA A 96 -4.76 -17.06 -16.84
CA ALA A 96 -5.04 -15.64 -16.93
C ALA A 96 -5.25 -15.09 -15.52
N VAL A 97 -4.51 -14.03 -15.19
CA VAL A 97 -4.58 -13.36 -13.89
C VAL A 97 -6.04 -12.96 -13.64
N LYS A 98 -6.75 -13.77 -12.86
CA LYS A 98 -8.07 -13.43 -12.36
C LYS A 98 -7.85 -12.33 -11.33
N GLY A 99 -8.16 -11.09 -11.68
CA GLY A 99 -8.09 -10.02 -10.69
C GLY A 99 -7.76 -8.63 -11.24
N LEU A 100 -7.40 -8.49 -12.52
CA LEU A 100 -7.43 -7.17 -13.14
C LEU A 100 -8.88 -6.86 -13.53
N PRO A 101 -9.48 -5.79 -12.99
CA PRO A 101 -10.78 -5.35 -13.47
C PRO A 101 -10.70 -5.08 -14.98
N PRO A 102 -11.81 -5.28 -15.73
CA PRO A 102 -11.83 -4.95 -17.14
C PRO A 102 -11.33 -3.53 -17.36
N ARG A 103 -10.58 -3.31 -18.42
CA ARG A 103 -9.91 -2.04 -18.78
C ARG A 103 -10.79 -0.78 -18.66
N ASP A 104 -12.11 -0.94 -18.76
CA ASP A 104 -13.09 0.15 -18.68
C ASP A 104 -13.50 0.51 -17.25
N GLN A 105 -12.98 -0.19 -16.22
CA GLN A 105 -13.44 -0.04 -14.82
C GLN A 105 -12.35 0.47 -13.86
N VAL A 106 -11.08 0.53 -14.28
CA VAL A 106 -10.01 1.13 -13.47
C VAL A 106 -10.02 2.62 -13.70
N SER A 107 -10.76 3.36 -12.90
CA SER A 107 -10.77 4.82 -12.91
C SER A 107 -9.58 5.41 -12.15
N ALA A 108 -8.38 4.88 -12.36
CA ALA A 108 -7.18 5.69 -12.17
C ALA A 108 -7.15 6.69 -13.35
N PRO A 109 -6.67 7.93 -13.18
CA PRO A 109 -6.56 8.84 -14.28
C PRO A 109 -5.76 8.16 -15.39
N GLN A 110 -6.47 7.66 -16.41
CA GLN A 110 -5.83 7.13 -17.59
C GLN A 110 -5.16 8.31 -18.27
N HIS A 111 -3.85 8.33 -18.23
CA HIS A 111 -3.07 9.27 -19.02
C HIS A 111 -3.36 8.97 -20.48
N GLN A 112 -4.31 9.70 -21.05
CA GLN A 112 -4.61 9.61 -22.47
C GLN A 112 -3.39 10.10 -23.26
N ARG A 113 -3.10 9.37 -24.33
CA ARG A 113 -2.02 9.59 -25.30
C ARG A 113 -1.84 11.06 -25.63
N GLY A 114 -0.76 11.64 -25.17
CA GLY A 114 -0.24 12.92 -25.59
C GLY A 114 1.23 12.95 -25.22
N ASP A 115 2.07 13.55 -26.05
CA ASP A 115 3.41 13.93 -25.63
C ASP A 115 3.27 14.79 -24.37
N PHE A 116 3.56 14.18 -23.22
CA PHE A 116 3.51 14.89 -21.96
C PHE A 116 4.57 15.97 -21.97
N PRO A 117 4.27 17.18 -21.50
CA PRO A 117 5.29 18.18 -21.30
C PRO A 117 6.39 17.63 -20.40
N ASP A 118 7.63 18.01 -20.63
CA ASP A 118 8.78 17.59 -19.81
C ASP A 118 8.63 17.95 -18.32
N GLN A 119 7.69 18.84 -18.00
CA GLN A 119 7.34 19.19 -16.63
C GLN A 119 6.18 18.33 -16.11
N PRO A 120 6.28 17.84 -14.88
CA PRO A 120 5.21 17.05 -14.26
C PRO A 120 3.95 17.90 -14.07
N LEU A 121 2.80 17.31 -14.37
CA LEU A 121 1.53 17.89 -14.04
C LEU A 121 1.22 17.61 -12.56
N SER A 122 1.04 18.65 -11.77
CA SER A 122 0.57 18.55 -10.39
C SER A 122 -0.89 18.96 -10.32
N LEU A 123 -1.74 18.08 -9.81
CA LEU A 123 -3.15 18.37 -9.53
C LEU A 123 -3.39 18.20 -8.03
N GLN A 124 -3.78 19.30 -7.38
CA GLN A 124 -4.06 19.32 -5.95
C GLN A 124 -5.56 19.37 -5.70
N ARG A 125 -6.01 18.63 -4.67
CA ARG A 125 -7.40 18.72 -4.18
C ARG A 125 -7.70 20.13 -3.67
N SER A 126 -8.98 20.47 -3.66
CA SER A 126 -9.46 21.65 -2.93
C SER A 126 -9.07 21.51 -1.45
N LYS A 127 -8.38 22.52 -0.91
CA LYS A 127 -8.00 22.56 0.52
C LYS A 127 -9.22 22.49 1.46
N LYS A 128 -10.38 22.97 1.00
CA LYS A 128 -11.63 22.91 1.74
C LYS A 128 -12.08 21.48 1.99
N LYS A 129 -12.05 20.60 0.96
CA LYS A 129 -12.45 19.18 1.10
C LYS A 129 -11.58 18.43 2.10
N ALA A 130 -10.27 18.59 2.03
CA ALA A 130 -9.35 17.97 2.99
C ALA A 130 -9.53 18.52 4.40
N GLY A 131 -9.64 19.86 4.54
CA GLY A 131 -9.80 20.52 5.84
C GLY A 131 -11.10 20.18 6.54
N ASP A 132 -12.19 19.96 5.81
CA ASP A 132 -13.47 19.54 6.39
C ASP A 132 -13.39 18.13 7.00
N VAL A 133 -12.63 17.22 6.37
CA VAL A 133 -12.41 15.86 6.90
C VAL A 133 -11.43 15.86 8.07
N ASP A 134 -10.38 16.68 8.03
CA ASP A 134 -9.41 16.81 9.12
C ASP A 134 -10.04 17.43 10.37
N SER A 135 -10.98 18.40 10.21
CA SER A 135 -11.65 19.09 11.31
C SER A 135 -12.76 18.27 11.97
N ASP A 136 -13.44 17.42 11.19
CA ASP A 136 -14.53 16.54 11.62
C ASP A 136 -14.39 15.19 10.90
N PRO A 137 -13.41 14.37 11.27
CA PRO A 137 -13.17 13.08 10.59
C PRO A 137 -14.37 12.15 10.79
N PRO A 138 -14.87 11.53 9.69
CA PRO A 138 -15.94 10.56 9.81
C PRO A 138 -15.43 9.30 10.52
N GLU A 139 -16.30 8.70 11.33
CA GLU A 139 -16.02 7.54 12.15
C GLU A 139 -17.13 6.51 12.01
N VAL A 140 -16.77 5.24 11.91
CA VAL A 140 -17.70 4.13 11.88
C VAL A 140 -17.32 3.12 12.96
N PRO A 141 -18.18 2.84 13.96
CA PRO A 141 -17.89 1.84 14.97
C PRO A 141 -17.69 0.44 14.36
N VAL A 142 -16.67 -0.29 14.82
CA VAL A 142 -16.37 -1.67 14.46
C VAL A 142 -16.23 -2.51 15.73
N PRO A 143 -17.37 -2.87 16.39
CA PRO A 143 -17.32 -3.55 17.70
C PRO A 143 -16.58 -4.89 17.67
N SER A 144 -16.62 -5.62 16.55
CA SER A 144 -15.91 -6.88 16.35
C SER A 144 -14.38 -6.74 16.30
N LEU A 145 -13.88 -5.53 16.11
CA LEU A 145 -12.47 -5.18 16.12
C LEU A 145 -12.09 -4.28 17.30
N ASP A 146 -13.00 -4.11 18.28
CA ASP A 146 -12.82 -3.29 19.48
C ASP A 146 -12.36 -1.86 19.17
N GLY A 147 -12.96 -1.22 18.15
CA GLY A 147 -12.53 0.11 17.74
C GLY A 147 -13.49 0.82 16.78
N VAL A 148 -12.98 1.88 16.19
CA VAL A 148 -13.68 2.69 15.18
C VAL A 148 -12.87 2.77 13.90
N MET A 149 -13.53 2.64 12.76
CA MET A 149 -12.94 2.85 11.44
C MET A 149 -12.81 4.35 11.19
N VAL A 150 -11.63 4.79 10.81
CA VAL A 150 -11.30 6.18 10.51
C VAL A 150 -10.56 6.29 9.18
N LEU A 151 -10.61 7.47 8.56
CA LEU A 151 -9.77 7.82 7.43
C LEU A 151 -8.48 8.47 7.93
N ARG A 152 -7.35 7.97 7.47
CA ARG A 152 -6.06 8.65 7.62
C ARG A 152 -5.71 9.33 6.30
N VAL A 153 -5.82 10.65 6.30
CA VAL A 153 -5.59 11.49 5.12
C VAL A 153 -4.10 11.52 4.81
N MET A 154 -3.76 11.19 3.56
CA MET A 154 -2.38 11.26 3.09
C MET A 154 -2.05 12.68 2.60
N PRO A 155 -0.78 13.09 2.65
CA PRO A 155 -0.34 14.36 2.06
C PRO A 155 -0.76 14.48 0.59
N ASP A 156 -1.17 15.69 0.19
CA ASP A 156 -1.51 16.02 -1.20
C ASP A 156 -0.22 16.18 -2.02
N ASP A 157 0.37 15.05 -2.37
CA ASP A 157 1.50 14.97 -3.28
C ASP A 157 1.28 13.84 -4.30
N ASN A 158 2.15 13.76 -5.30
CA ASN A 158 2.04 12.75 -6.34
C ASN A 158 2.38 11.33 -5.86
N SER A 159 2.69 11.16 -4.58
CA SER A 159 3.03 9.91 -3.93
C SER A 159 1.96 9.35 -2.99
N CYS A 160 0.77 9.96 -2.95
CA CYS A 160 -0.31 9.62 -1.99
C CYS A 160 -0.64 8.12 -1.95
N MET A 161 -0.72 7.42 -3.10
CA MET A 161 -0.95 5.99 -3.16
C MET A 161 0.19 5.20 -2.50
N PHE A 162 1.44 5.56 -2.81
CA PHE A 162 2.61 4.91 -2.20
C PHE A 162 2.69 5.20 -0.71
N ARG A 163 2.32 6.42 -0.27
CA ARG A 163 2.22 6.76 1.16
C ARG A 163 1.14 5.96 1.87
N ALA A 164 -0.04 5.82 1.27
CA ALA A 164 -1.12 5.03 1.82
C ALA A 164 -0.69 3.57 2.04
N LEU A 165 -0.04 2.95 1.05
CA LEU A 165 0.47 1.58 1.17
C LEU A 165 1.64 1.47 2.15
N SER A 166 2.59 2.39 2.12
CA SER A 166 3.68 2.43 3.09
C SER A 166 3.14 2.54 4.52
N SER A 167 2.16 3.42 4.75
CA SER A 167 1.50 3.57 6.03
C SER A 167 0.74 2.31 6.46
N ALA A 168 0.08 1.61 5.53
CA ALA A 168 -0.69 0.42 5.84
C ALA A 168 0.20 -0.79 6.15
N VAL A 169 1.22 -1.04 5.31
CA VAL A 169 1.95 -2.31 5.32
C VAL A 169 3.30 -2.22 6.01
N LEU A 170 4.00 -1.07 5.88
CA LEU A 170 5.34 -0.88 6.44
C LEU A 170 5.34 -0.13 7.78
N GLY A 171 4.21 0.50 8.15
CA GLY A 171 4.14 1.41 9.30
C GLY A 171 4.76 2.78 8.99
N SER A 172 4.42 3.79 9.81
CA SER A 172 4.75 5.21 9.58
C SER A 172 6.24 5.58 9.65
N ALA A 173 7.13 4.64 9.96
CA ALA A 173 8.53 4.92 10.29
C ALA A 173 9.49 4.94 9.09
N LEU A 174 9.03 4.57 7.89
CA LEU A 174 9.90 4.43 6.72
C LEU A 174 9.42 5.34 5.60
N ASP A 175 10.32 6.10 5.04
CA ASP A 175 10.13 6.79 3.75
C ASP A 175 10.27 5.75 2.62
N GLY A 176 9.25 4.87 2.54
CA GLY A 176 9.27 3.70 1.64
C GLY A 176 8.85 4.00 0.20
N MET A 177 8.58 5.26 -0.16
CA MET A 177 8.04 5.60 -1.48
C MET A 177 9.01 5.30 -2.60
N THR A 178 10.28 5.64 -2.44
CA THR A 178 11.34 5.36 -3.43
C THR A 178 11.53 3.86 -3.61
N GLU A 179 11.51 3.10 -2.52
CA GLU A 179 11.61 1.65 -2.53
C GLU A 179 10.40 1.02 -3.23
N LEU A 180 9.18 1.45 -2.91
CA LEU A 180 7.97 0.93 -3.54
C LEU A 180 7.95 1.21 -5.05
N ARG A 181 8.36 2.39 -5.48
CA ARG A 181 8.52 2.74 -6.90
C ARG A 181 9.57 1.86 -7.58
N SER A 182 10.67 1.58 -6.89
CA SER A 182 11.72 0.68 -7.39
C SER A 182 11.23 -0.76 -7.52
N VAL A 183 10.44 -1.26 -6.56
CA VAL A 183 9.80 -2.58 -6.63
C VAL A 183 8.91 -2.68 -7.86
N VAL A 184 8.07 -1.67 -8.11
CA VAL A 184 7.21 -1.63 -9.29
C VAL A 184 8.04 -1.70 -10.58
N ALA A 185 9.05 -0.84 -10.71
CA ALA A 185 9.90 -0.82 -11.90
C ALA A 185 10.65 -2.14 -12.12
N GLN A 186 11.18 -2.76 -11.07
CA GLN A 186 11.88 -4.05 -11.13
C GLN A 186 10.92 -5.19 -11.53
N THR A 187 9.70 -5.20 -11.00
CA THR A 187 8.69 -6.21 -11.34
C THR A 187 8.30 -6.11 -12.81
N ILE A 188 8.07 -4.90 -13.32
CA ILE A 188 7.77 -4.67 -14.74
C ILE A 188 8.92 -5.16 -15.63
N GLN A 189 10.17 -4.86 -15.26
CA GLN A 189 11.35 -5.30 -16.03
C GLN A 189 11.55 -6.82 -16.00
N SER A 190 11.20 -7.48 -14.90
CA SER A 190 11.37 -8.93 -14.74
C SER A 190 10.27 -9.74 -15.44
N GLN A 191 9.14 -9.12 -15.80
CA GLN A 191 7.97 -9.80 -16.39
C GLN A 191 7.50 -9.12 -17.70
N PRO A 192 8.35 -9.03 -18.73
CA PRO A 192 8.05 -8.27 -19.95
C PRO A 192 6.88 -8.84 -20.76
N ASP A 193 6.60 -10.14 -20.61
CA ASP A 193 5.47 -10.80 -21.28
C ASP A 193 4.11 -10.39 -20.68
N LEU A 194 4.10 -10.01 -19.40
CA LEU A 194 2.91 -9.57 -18.70
C LEU A 194 2.73 -8.05 -18.84
N TYR A 195 3.78 -7.29 -18.58
CA TYR A 195 3.74 -5.82 -18.62
C TYR A 195 4.11 -5.29 -20.00
N THR A 196 3.23 -5.55 -20.95
CA THR A 196 3.42 -5.13 -22.34
C THR A 196 3.11 -3.63 -22.54
N LYS A 197 3.59 -3.07 -23.67
CA LYS A 197 3.22 -1.71 -24.10
C LYS A 197 1.70 -1.48 -24.14
N GLY A 198 0.94 -2.51 -24.53
CA GLY A 198 -0.52 -2.43 -24.58
C GLY A 198 -1.17 -2.26 -23.21
N MET A 199 -0.58 -2.87 -22.17
CA MET A 199 -1.02 -2.77 -20.77
C MET A 199 -0.57 -1.47 -20.12
N LEU A 200 0.70 -1.11 -20.32
CA LEU A 200 1.33 0.07 -19.70
C LEU A 200 1.01 1.37 -20.45
N GLU A 201 0.47 1.29 -21.67
CA GLU A 201 0.26 2.41 -22.59
C GLU A 201 1.55 3.16 -23.00
N LYS A 202 2.70 2.67 -22.53
CA LYS A 202 4.05 3.17 -22.80
C LYS A 202 4.99 1.99 -23.04
N GLU A 203 6.15 2.25 -23.64
CA GLU A 203 7.22 1.24 -23.64
C GLU A 203 7.60 0.90 -22.21
N PRO A 204 7.80 -0.38 -21.85
CA PRO A 204 8.10 -0.80 -20.49
C PRO A 204 9.31 -0.07 -19.86
N THR A 205 10.34 0.17 -20.68
CA THR A 205 11.53 0.91 -20.23
C THR A 205 11.23 2.37 -19.88
N ASP A 206 10.33 3.02 -20.60
CA ASP A 206 9.95 4.40 -20.36
C ASP A 206 8.96 4.51 -19.19
N TYR A 207 8.07 3.51 -19.04
CA TYR A 207 7.22 3.40 -17.87
C TYR A 207 8.05 3.24 -16.60
N CYS A 208 9.06 2.37 -16.61
CA CYS A 208 9.94 2.17 -15.45
C CYS A 208 10.72 3.44 -15.05
N LYS A 209 11.18 4.22 -16.02
CA LYS A 209 11.80 5.52 -15.73
C LYS A 209 10.80 6.51 -15.16
N TRP A 210 9.60 6.54 -15.72
CA TRP A 210 8.54 7.44 -15.29
C TRP A 210 8.06 7.12 -13.88
N ILE A 211 7.74 5.87 -13.55
CA ILE A 211 7.20 5.51 -12.23
C ILE A 211 8.20 5.71 -11.10
N GLN A 212 9.50 5.70 -11.37
CA GLN A 212 10.55 5.99 -10.38
C GLN A 212 10.66 7.47 -10.02
N ARG A 213 10.02 8.36 -10.75
CA ARG A 213 10.00 9.79 -10.44
C ARG A 213 9.04 10.05 -9.28
N GLU A 214 9.39 10.97 -8.39
CA GLU A 214 8.55 11.33 -7.23
C GLU A 214 7.21 11.97 -7.62
N ASP A 215 7.16 12.58 -8.80
CA ASP A 215 6.00 13.26 -9.36
C ASP A 215 5.08 12.36 -10.18
N SER A 216 5.38 11.08 -10.32
CA SER A 216 4.53 10.12 -11.03
C SER A 216 3.44 9.56 -10.12
N TRP A 217 2.22 9.52 -10.64
CA TRP A 217 1.09 8.95 -9.93
C TRP A 217 1.10 7.43 -10.02
N GLY A 218 0.79 6.77 -8.89
CA GLY A 218 0.49 5.34 -8.89
C GLY A 218 -0.99 5.08 -9.08
N GLY A 219 -1.32 3.92 -9.61
CA GLY A 219 -2.69 3.49 -9.89
C GLY A 219 -2.88 1.98 -9.78
N GLY A 220 -3.83 1.43 -10.56
CA GLY A 220 -4.18 0.01 -10.50
C GLY A 220 -3.05 -0.95 -10.83
N ILE A 221 -2.12 -0.57 -11.70
CA ILE A 221 -0.95 -1.39 -12.04
C ILE A 221 -0.04 -1.52 -10.82
N GLU A 222 0.27 -0.41 -10.17
CA GLU A 222 1.12 -0.37 -8.98
C GLU A 222 0.45 -1.09 -7.80
N LEU A 223 -0.86 -0.89 -7.59
CA LEU A 223 -1.62 -1.62 -6.58
C LEU A 223 -1.58 -3.12 -6.81
N SER A 224 -1.72 -3.57 -8.06
CA SER A 224 -1.63 -4.99 -8.42
C SER A 224 -0.24 -5.57 -8.15
N ILE A 225 0.82 -4.85 -8.52
CA ILE A 225 2.21 -5.28 -8.28
C ILE A 225 2.52 -5.32 -6.79
N LEU A 226 2.18 -4.26 -6.07
CA LEU A 226 2.50 -4.14 -4.65
C LEU A 226 1.67 -5.09 -3.78
N SER A 227 0.43 -5.41 -4.15
CA SER A 227 -0.37 -6.43 -3.47
C SER A 227 0.26 -7.81 -3.55
N GLN A 228 0.85 -8.16 -4.71
CA GLN A 228 1.59 -9.42 -4.88
C GLN A 228 2.92 -9.38 -4.13
N HIS A 229 3.64 -8.26 -4.18
CA HIS A 229 4.92 -8.12 -3.48
C HIS A 229 4.80 -8.28 -1.96
N PHE A 230 3.72 -7.80 -1.38
CA PHE A 230 3.47 -7.90 0.06
C PHE A 230 2.64 -9.13 0.48
N ASP A 231 2.22 -9.96 -0.47
CA ASP A 231 1.30 -11.10 -0.24
C ASP A 231 0.05 -10.67 0.55
N ILE A 232 -0.54 -9.53 0.18
CA ILE A 232 -1.71 -8.94 0.83
C ILE A 232 -2.80 -8.63 -0.19
N GLU A 233 -4.05 -8.78 0.20
CA GLU A 233 -5.17 -8.25 -0.58
C GLU A 233 -5.29 -6.74 -0.35
N ILE A 234 -5.27 -5.95 -1.43
CA ILE A 234 -5.53 -4.51 -1.35
C ILE A 234 -6.95 -4.26 -1.86
N CYS A 235 -7.81 -3.70 -1.01
CA CYS A 235 -9.13 -3.22 -1.40
C CYS A 235 -9.09 -1.72 -1.61
N SER A 236 -9.36 -1.25 -2.83
CA SER A 236 -9.52 0.17 -3.14
C SER A 236 -10.99 0.52 -3.25
N ILE A 237 -11.49 1.40 -2.39
CA ILE A 237 -12.87 1.87 -2.41
C ILE A 237 -12.92 3.23 -3.09
N ASN A 238 -13.67 3.33 -4.19
CA ASN A 238 -13.90 4.59 -4.87
C ASN A 238 -15.04 5.35 -4.18
N VAL A 239 -14.75 6.55 -3.69
CA VAL A 239 -15.74 7.37 -2.96
C VAL A 239 -16.91 7.79 -3.84
N GLN A 240 -16.69 8.02 -5.14
CA GLN A 240 -17.71 8.54 -6.06
C GLN A 240 -18.86 7.56 -6.29
N ASP A 241 -18.56 6.26 -6.44
CA ASP A 241 -19.54 5.22 -6.80
C ASP A 241 -19.60 4.05 -5.81
N LEU A 242 -18.77 4.06 -4.77
CA LEU A 242 -18.62 3.03 -3.74
C LEU A 242 -18.19 1.66 -4.28
N ARG A 243 -17.63 1.61 -5.48
CA ARG A 243 -17.05 0.40 -6.06
C ARG A 243 -15.82 -0.01 -5.27
N ILE A 244 -15.66 -1.31 -5.08
CA ILE A 244 -14.50 -1.91 -4.44
C ILE A 244 -13.72 -2.68 -5.49
N ASP A 245 -12.49 -2.26 -5.75
CA ASP A 245 -11.55 -2.98 -6.59
C ASP A 245 -10.61 -3.77 -5.68
N LYS A 246 -10.56 -5.09 -5.84
CA LYS A 246 -9.71 -5.99 -5.07
C LYS A 246 -8.50 -6.41 -5.88
N PHE A 247 -7.31 -6.23 -5.34
CA PHE A 247 -6.04 -6.66 -5.91
C PHE A 247 -5.47 -7.81 -5.10
N ASN A 248 -4.98 -8.85 -5.78
CA ASN A 248 -4.45 -10.07 -5.17
C ASN A 248 -5.48 -10.75 -4.23
N GLU A 249 -6.71 -10.88 -4.70
CA GLU A 249 -7.80 -11.50 -3.96
C GLU A 249 -7.44 -12.92 -3.52
N GLY A 250 -7.83 -13.29 -2.30
CA GLY A 250 -7.56 -14.61 -1.75
C GLY A 250 -6.43 -14.65 -0.73
N GLN A 251 -5.73 -13.55 -0.49
CA GLN A 251 -4.71 -13.48 0.56
C GLN A 251 -5.32 -13.56 1.96
N PRO A 252 -4.56 -14.03 2.96
CA PRO A 252 -5.06 -14.18 4.34
C PRO A 252 -5.27 -12.84 5.05
N THR A 253 -4.71 -11.76 4.53
CA THR A 253 -4.81 -10.42 5.11
C THR A 253 -5.16 -9.39 4.05
N ARG A 254 -5.81 -8.30 4.46
CA ARG A 254 -6.11 -7.16 3.59
C ARG A 254 -5.74 -5.83 4.21
N CYS A 255 -5.43 -4.85 3.37
CA CYS A 255 -5.51 -3.43 3.70
C CYS A 255 -6.52 -2.73 2.80
N ILE A 256 -7.02 -1.57 3.27
CA ILE A 256 -8.09 -0.85 2.59
C ILE A 256 -7.62 0.57 2.32
N VAL A 257 -7.61 0.95 1.05
CA VAL A 257 -7.33 2.31 0.60
C VAL A 257 -8.58 2.95 0.04
N VAL A 258 -8.68 4.26 0.16
CA VAL A 258 -9.81 5.07 -0.32
C VAL A 258 -9.35 5.91 -1.49
N TYR A 259 -10.02 5.77 -2.62
CA TYR A 259 -9.74 6.54 -3.83
C TYR A 259 -10.79 7.62 -4.04
N SER A 260 -10.36 8.86 -4.08
CA SER A 260 -11.24 10.03 -4.23
C SER A 260 -11.21 10.66 -5.63
N GLY A 261 -10.78 9.91 -6.65
CA GLY A 261 -10.68 10.38 -8.05
C GLY A 261 -9.29 10.83 -8.45
N ILE A 262 -8.58 11.56 -7.61
CA ILE A 262 -7.22 12.06 -7.85
C ILE A 262 -6.26 11.77 -6.68
N HIS A 263 -6.76 11.17 -5.61
CA HIS A 263 -5.99 10.99 -4.38
C HIS A 263 -6.32 9.67 -3.70
N TYR A 264 -5.32 9.13 -2.99
CA TYR A 264 -5.46 7.93 -2.18
C TYR A 264 -5.21 8.24 -0.70
N ASP A 265 -6.12 7.74 0.13
CA ASP A 265 -6.03 7.75 1.59
C ASP A 265 -6.07 6.30 2.11
N VAL A 266 -5.88 6.08 3.42
CA VAL A 266 -5.91 4.75 4.02
C VAL A 266 -6.96 4.67 5.13
N CYS A 267 -7.69 3.54 5.17
CA CYS A 267 -8.55 3.19 6.28
C CYS A 267 -7.75 2.54 7.43
N ALA A 268 -8.11 2.90 8.65
CA ALA A 268 -7.57 2.29 9.84
C ALA A 268 -8.65 2.05 10.89
N VAL A 269 -8.54 0.98 11.67
CA VAL A 269 -9.30 0.81 12.92
C VAL A 269 -8.42 1.29 14.06
N THR A 270 -8.92 2.28 14.79
CA THR A 270 -8.29 2.88 15.95
C THR A 270 -9.09 2.57 17.24
N PRO A 271 -8.50 2.47 18.44
CA PRO A 271 -9.22 2.09 19.64
C PRO A 271 -10.37 3.03 20.00
N TYR A 272 -10.22 4.32 19.74
CA TYR A 272 -11.25 5.36 19.95
C TYR A 272 -10.96 6.56 19.04
N ALA A 273 -11.96 7.37 18.81
CA ALA A 273 -11.86 8.61 18.04
C ALA A 273 -10.75 9.52 18.58
N GLY A 274 -9.89 10.00 17.69
CA GLY A 274 -8.77 10.86 18.05
C GLY A 274 -7.59 10.16 18.74
N ALA A 275 -7.56 8.82 18.81
CA ALA A 275 -6.37 8.09 19.24
C ALA A 275 -5.16 8.36 18.34
N ASP A 276 -3.96 8.25 18.91
CA ASP A 276 -2.73 8.42 18.16
C ASP A 276 -2.65 7.39 17.03
N PRO A 277 -2.25 7.79 15.81
CA PRO A 277 -2.08 6.90 14.67
C PRO A 277 -1.13 5.71 14.90
N GLU A 278 -0.29 5.74 15.92
CA GLU A 278 0.54 4.59 16.29
C GLU A 278 -0.28 3.37 16.76
N PHE A 279 -1.52 3.57 17.24
CA PHE A 279 -2.43 2.51 17.64
C PHE A 279 -3.30 1.99 16.51
N ASP A 280 -3.14 2.52 15.31
CA ASP A 280 -3.94 2.14 14.15
C ASP A 280 -3.66 0.71 13.69
N ARG A 281 -4.73 -0.05 13.49
CA ARG A 281 -4.71 -1.29 12.74
C ARG A 281 -5.15 -1.02 11.31
N LYS A 282 -4.26 -1.21 10.34
CA LYS A 282 -4.47 -0.94 8.92
C LYS A 282 -4.46 -2.21 8.07
N VAL A 283 -4.04 -3.33 8.65
CA VAL A 283 -4.06 -4.67 8.05
C VAL A 283 -5.01 -5.53 8.87
N PHE A 284 -5.92 -6.21 8.18
CA PHE A 284 -7.00 -7.01 8.75
C PHE A 284 -6.88 -8.46 8.29
N ASP A 285 -7.00 -9.39 9.23
CA ASP A 285 -7.01 -10.82 8.93
C ASP A 285 -8.34 -11.19 8.24
N ILE A 286 -8.26 -12.08 7.25
CA ILE A 286 -9.42 -12.60 6.54
C ILE A 286 -9.59 -14.06 6.87
N VAL A 287 -10.70 -14.41 7.53
CA VAL A 287 -11.09 -15.79 7.75
C VAL A 287 -12.07 -16.19 6.64
N ARG A 288 -11.73 -17.24 5.89
CA ARG A 288 -12.59 -17.78 4.83
C ARG A 288 -13.20 -19.09 5.26
N THR A 289 -14.53 -19.18 5.19
CA THR A 289 -15.29 -20.40 5.51
C THR A 289 -16.25 -20.68 4.33
N GLY A 290 -15.86 -21.58 3.44
CA GLY A 290 -16.56 -21.79 2.19
C GLY A 290 -16.50 -20.55 1.30
N ASP A 291 -17.66 -20.04 0.91
CA ASP A 291 -17.80 -18.83 0.07
C ASP A 291 -17.88 -17.53 0.89
N GLU A 292 -17.83 -17.62 2.23
CA GLU A 292 -17.92 -16.47 3.11
C GLU A 292 -16.53 -15.96 3.50
N GLU A 293 -16.33 -14.64 3.39
CA GLU A 293 -15.16 -13.92 3.88
C GLU A 293 -15.52 -13.09 5.11
N MET A 294 -14.76 -13.22 6.18
CA MET A 294 -14.90 -12.44 7.41
C MET A 294 -13.57 -11.75 7.74
N ASP A 295 -13.58 -10.45 7.82
CA ASP A 295 -12.46 -9.60 8.21
C ASP A 295 -12.74 -8.76 9.46
N GLY A 296 -13.62 -9.29 10.30
CA GLY A 296 -14.10 -8.56 11.47
C GLY A 296 -14.97 -7.35 11.11
N GLY A 297 -15.53 -7.31 9.89
CA GLY A 297 -16.36 -6.21 9.41
C GLY A 297 -15.57 -4.97 8.96
N ALA A 298 -14.26 -5.08 8.78
CA ALA A 298 -13.39 -3.96 8.38
C ALA A 298 -13.79 -3.39 7.01
N LEU A 299 -14.01 -4.26 6.01
CA LEU A 299 -14.35 -3.81 4.66
C LEU A 299 -15.72 -3.13 4.61
N GLU A 300 -16.72 -3.67 5.34
CA GLU A 300 -18.04 -3.07 5.40
C GLU A 300 -18.00 -1.71 6.13
N ALA A 301 -17.29 -1.63 7.25
CA ALA A 301 -17.12 -0.37 7.97
C ALA A 301 -16.39 0.70 7.12
N ALA A 302 -15.38 0.30 6.36
CA ALA A 302 -14.70 1.20 5.43
C ALA A 302 -15.64 1.67 4.30
N ARG A 303 -16.53 0.79 3.82
CA ARG A 303 -17.54 1.16 2.83
C ARG A 303 -18.58 2.15 3.39
N GLU A 304 -19.02 1.94 4.62
CA GLU A 304 -19.91 2.91 5.31
C GLU A 304 -19.19 4.25 5.53
N LEU A 305 -17.92 4.23 5.90
CA LEU A 305 -17.09 5.45 5.97
C LEU A 305 -17.07 6.17 4.62
N CYS A 306 -16.87 5.45 3.51
CA CYS A 306 -16.88 6.02 2.18
C CYS A 306 -18.25 6.59 1.78
N LYS A 307 -19.37 6.04 2.27
CA LYS A 307 -20.69 6.65 2.07
C LYS A 307 -20.82 8.01 2.74
N VAL A 308 -20.27 8.15 3.95
CA VAL A 308 -20.22 9.47 4.64
C VAL A 308 -19.35 10.44 3.84
N LEU A 309 -18.17 10.00 3.37
CA LEU A 309 -17.29 10.80 2.53
C LEU A 309 -17.96 11.20 1.22
N GLN A 310 -18.69 10.29 0.59
CA GLN A 310 -19.49 10.57 -0.61
C GLN A 310 -20.54 11.64 -0.36
N GLY A 311 -21.28 11.54 0.75
CA GLY A 311 -22.27 12.55 1.16
C GLY A 311 -21.66 13.92 1.44
N ARG A 312 -20.39 13.97 1.82
CA ARG A 312 -19.59 15.21 2.00
C ARG A 312 -18.91 15.68 0.72
N HIS A 313 -19.14 15.01 -0.42
CA HIS A 313 -18.48 15.29 -1.70
C HIS A 313 -16.93 15.21 -1.63
N TYR A 314 -16.40 14.31 -0.82
CA TYR A 314 -14.95 14.06 -0.69
C TYR A 314 -14.41 13.27 -1.88
N PHE A 315 -14.70 13.72 -3.10
CA PHE A 315 -14.16 13.14 -4.33
C PHE A 315 -14.13 14.21 -5.44
N THR A 316 -13.29 13.95 -6.44
CA THR A 316 -13.19 14.75 -7.65
C THR A 316 -13.77 13.95 -8.82
N ASP A 317 -14.78 14.52 -9.49
CA ASP A 317 -15.33 13.92 -10.72
C ASP A 317 -14.35 14.15 -11.88
N THR A 318 -13.49 13.14 -12.14
CA THR A 318 -12.45 13.23 -13.15
C THR A 318 -12.96 13.34 -14.58
N HIS A 319 -14.25 13.07 -14.84
CA HIS A 319 -14.83 13.17 -16.16
C HIS A 319 -15.34 14.58 -16.50
N GLY A 320 -15.80 15.31 -15.54
CA GLY A 320 -16.45 16.62 -15.74
C GLY A 320 -15.89 17.76 -14.91
N PHE A 321 -14.87 17.52 -14.09
CA PHE A 321 -14.37 18.52 -13.16
C PHE A 321 -13.70 19.71 -13.85
N GLU A 322 -13.94 20.88 -13.27
CA GLU A 322 -13.27 22.10 -13.66
C GLU A 322 -11.95 22.23 -12.92
N ILE A 323 -10.89 22.59 -13.61
CA ILE A 323 -9.56 22.79 -13.05
C ILE A 323 -9.05 24.17 -13.42
N SER A 324 -8.29 24.78 -12.53
CA SER A 324 -7.66 26.08 -12.73
C SER A 324 -6.16 25.97 -12.72
N CYS A 325 -5.50 26.68 -13.64
CA CYS A 325 -4.05 26.79 -13.63
C CYS A 325 -3.61 27.71 -12.49
N GLY A 326 -2.83 27.22 -11.55
CA GLY A 326 -2.30 27.97 -10.41
C GLY A 326 -1.30 29.07 -10.79
N GLN A 327 -0.81 29.10 -12.05
CA GLN A 327 0.15 30.09 -12.53
C GLN A 327 -0.51 31.25 -13.29
N CYS A 328 -1.57 30.99 -14.07
CA CYS A 328 -2.23 32.06 -14.87
C CYS A 328 -3.72 32.21 -14.58
N GLY A 329 -4.33 31.37 -13.74
CA GLY A 329 -5.74 31.45 -13.36
C GLY A 329 -6.74 31.03 -14.44
N GLN A 330 -6.28 30.57 -15.60
CA GLN A 330 -7.18 30.02 -16.62
C GLN A 330 -7.79 28.72 -16.15
N SER A 331 -9.08 28.55 -16.42
CA SER A 331 -9.83 27.35 -16.06
C SER A 331 -10.29 26.57 -17.30
N GLY A 332 -10.45 25.27 -17.13
CA GLY A 332 -10.98 24.39 -18.15
C GLY A 332 -11.45 23.07 -17.58
N LYS A 333 -12.03 22.19 -18.42
CA LYS A 333 -12.63 20.94 -17.98
C LYS A 333 -11.74 19.75 -18.29
N GLY A 334 -11.51 18.95 -17.25
CA GLY A 334 -10.87 17.65 -17.36
C GLY A 334 -9.36 17.70 -17.61
N GLN A 335 -8.75 16.54 -17.45
CA GLN A 335 -7.29 16.37 -17.60
C GLN A 335 -6.77 16.75 -18.99
N GLN A 336 -7.55 16.51 -20.05
CA GLN A 336 -7.14 16.84 -21.41
C GLN A 336 -6.86 18.33 -21.58
N TRP A 337 -7.68 19.20 -20.98
CA TRP A 337 -7.43 20.62 -20.98
C TRP A 337 -6.14 20.98 -20.23
N ALA A 338 -5.87 20.33 -19.09
CA ALA A 338 -4.64 20.58 -18.34
C ALA A 338 -3.39 20.21 -19.15
N VAL A 339 -3.42 19.08 -19.84
CA VAL A 339 -2.32 18.62 -20.71
C VAL A 339 -2.11 19.62 -21.85
N GLU A 340 -3.17 20.04 -22.55
CA GLU A 340 -3.06 20.96 -23.67
C GLU A 340 -2.61 22.38 -23.18
N HIS A 341 -3.13 22.81 -22.04
CA HIS A 341 -2.68 24.07 -21.43
C HIS A 341 -1.20 24.01 -21.05
N ALA A 342 -0.77 22.94 -20.40
CA ALA A 342 0.64 22.77 -20.05
C ALA A 342 1.55 22.71 -21.29
N ARG A 343 1.09 22.03 -22.35
CA ARG A 343 1.84 21.94 -23.62
C ARG A 343 2.00 23.30 -24.30
N THR A 344 0.98 24.18 -24.23
CA THR A 344 0.99 25.47 -24.90
C THR A 344 1.64 26.58 -24.08
N THR A 345 1.55 26.50 -22.76
CA THR A 345 2.03 27.58 -21.86
C THR A 345 3.25 27.22 -21.03
N GLY A 346 3.54 25.93 -20.88
CA GLY A 346 4.57 25.42 -19.95
C GLY A 346 4.10 25.39 -18.49
N HIS A 347 2.82 25.69 -18.21
CA HIS A 347 2.30 25.71 -16.84
C HIS A 347 1.85 24.30 -16.43
N GLY A 348 2.46 23.75 -15.37
CA GLY A 348 2.19 22.36 -14.90
C GLY A 348 1.44 22.25 -13.58
N ASN A 349 1.11 23.38 -12.93
CA ASN A 349 0.45 23.37 -11.62
C ASN A 349 -1.05 23.70 -11.78
N PHE A 350 -1.88 22.72 -11.39
CA PHE A 350 -3.34 22.83 -11.48
C PHE A 350 -3.99 22.57 -10.13
N THR A 351 -5.11 23.24 -9.88
CA THR A 351 -5.93 23.09 -8.69
C THR A 351 -7.39 22.88 -9.05
N GLU A 352 -8.09 22.09 -8.28
CA GLU A 352 -9.54 22.04 -8.31
C GLU A 352 -10.07 23.39 -7.76
N PRO A 353 -11.00 24.08 -8.45
CA PRO A 353 -11.59 25.29 -7.91
C PRO A 353 -12.35 24.97 -6.62
N ASP A 354 -12.26 25.87 -5.65
CA ASP A 354 -13.07 25.80 -4.45
C ASP A 354 -14.55 25.91 -4.83
N ALA A 355 -15.34 24.85 -4.57
CA ALA A 355 -16.77 24.80 -4.83
C ALA A 355 -17.56 25.65 -3.83
#